data_9282137919badccb9de654c46680aee5
#
_entry.id   9282137919badccb9de654c46680aee5
#
_cell.length_a   1.000
_cell.length_b   1.000
_cell.length_c   1.000
_cell.angle_alpha   90.00
_cell.angle_beta   90.00
_cell.angle_gamma   90.00
#
_symmetry.space_group_name_H-M   'P 1'
#
loop_
_entity.id
_entity.type
_entity.pdbx_description
1 polymer ?
#
loop_
_entity_poly.entity_id
_entity_poly.type
_entity_poly.pdbx_seq_one_letter_code
_entity_poly.pdbx_strand_id
1 'polypeptide(L)'
;ADDLKGFGQVTLATSRLQMILNNLITHRNSDAEIISRHGLMLIICKDEQHTLGPSILADQLRRRGQSVKILHSTDSEEIVNLCNDHDFSAVLFSCAGHHSLDYIDKSVKSIKEQGNQRPLIFIGGKILDLEPELKEKVTADAYTNDIELVISKVEHRKSDKTSIKLANRASR
;
A
#
# COMPACT_ATOMS: atom_id res chain seq x y z
N ALA A 1 16.74 11.10 -33.69
CA ALA A 1 16.60 9.67 -34.07
C ALA A 1 17.16 8.73 -32.98
N ASP A 2 18.13 9.19 -32.19
CA ASP A 2 18.75 8.37 -31.12
C ASP A 2 17.86 8.25 -29.85
N ASP A 3 17.08 9.28 -29.54
CA ASP A 3 16.17 9.27 -28.38
C ASP A 3 15.04 8.23 -28.50
N LEU A 4 14.54 7.98 -29.71
CA LEU A 4 13.49 6.97 -29.93
C LEU A 4 14.01 5.53 -29.74
N LYS A 5 15.29 5.27 -30.06
CA LYS A 5 15.93 3.96 -29.82
C LYS A 5 16.16 3.74 -28.32
N GLY A 6 16.56 4.78 -27.60
CA GLY A 6 16.73 4.74 -26.15
C GLY A 6 15.41 4.46 -25.42
N PHE A 7 14.33 5.15 -25.78
CA PHE A 7 13.02 4.96 -25.21
C PHE A 7 12.48 3.53 -25.40
N GLY A 8 12.57 2.98 -26.60
CA GLY A 8 12.13 1.61 -26.89
C GLY A 8 12.92 0.55 -26.09
N GLN A 9 14.23 0.75 -25.91
CA GLN A 9 15.07 -0.14 -25.11
C GLN A 9 14.72 -0.08 -23.62
N VAL A 10 14.49 1.10 -23.07
CA VAL A 10 14.09 1.28 -21.67
C VAL A 10 12.73 0.64 -21.44
N THR A 11 11.75 0.87 -22.31
CA THR A 11 10.42 0.29 -22.21
C THR A 11 10.48 -1.25 -22.25
N LEU A 12 11.27 -1.82 -23.17
CA LEU A 12 11.43 -3.27 -23.27
C LEU A 12 12.13 -3.85 -22.03
N ALA A 13 13.16 -3.19 -21.51
CA ALA A 13 13.86 -3.62 -20.30
C ALA A 13 12.92 -3.60 -19.08
N THR A 14 12.15 -2.53 -18.92
CA THR A 14 11.16 -2.40 -17.84
C THR A 14 10.09 -3.49 -17.94
N SER A 15 9.55 -3.76 -19.12
CA SER A 15 8.54 -4.79 -19.34
C SER A 15 9.09 -6.19 -19.02
N ARG A 16 10.34 -6.48 -19.38
CA ARG A 16 11.02 -7.75 -19.04
C ARG A 16 11.22 -7.90 -17.54
N LEU A 17 11.66 -6.83 -16.85
CA LEU A 17 11.81 -6.83 -15.40
C LEU A 17 10.46 -7.05 -14.70
N GLN A 18 9.39 -6.40 -15.17
CA GLN A 18 8.03 -6.63 -14.66
C GLN A 18 7.60 -8.08 -14.84
N MET A 19 7.84 -8.67 -16.01
CA MET A 19 7.50 -10.07 -16.28
C MET A 19 8.28 -11.03 -15.37
N ILE A 20 9.57 -10.81 -15.15
CA ILE A 20 10.40 -11.61 -14.24
C ILE A 20 9.87 -11.49 -12.80
N LEU A 21 9.61 -10.26 -12.33
CA LEU A 21 9.07 -10.02 -10.99
C LEU A 21 7.69 -10.67 -10.82
N ASN A 22 6.80 -10.53 -11.79
CA ASN A 22 5.48 -11.16 -11.74
C ASN A 22 5.59 -12.68 -11.67
N ASN A 23 6.47 -13.29 -12.44
CA ASN A 23 6.72 -14.74 -12.38
C ASN A 23 7.26 -15.16 -11.00
N LEU A 24 8.23 -14.43 -10.45
CA LEU A 24 8.78 -14.71 -9.11
C LEU A 24 7.72 -14.54 -8.01
N ILE A 25 6.85 -13.54 -8.14
CA ILE A 25 5.75 -13.27 -7.21
C ILE A 25 4.68 -14.37 -7.33
N THR A 26 4.31 -14.77 -8.55
CA THR A 26 3.30 -15.80 -8.79
C THR A 26 3.73 -17.16 -8.26
N HIS A 27 4.99 -17.54 -8.44
CA HIS A 27 5.52 -18.79 -7.86
C HIS A 27 5.55 -18.81 -6.33
N ARG A 28 5.58 -17.63 -5.68
CA ARG A 28 5.52 -17.51 -4.21
C ARG A 28 4.10 -17.37 -3.67
N ASN A 29 3.17 -16.90 -4.49
CA ASN A 29 1.79 -16.61 -4.06
C ASN A 29 0.84 -17.81 -4.18
N SER A 30 1.27 -18.94 -4.75
CA SER A 30 0.46 -20.16 -4.78
C SER A 30 0.06 -20.66 -3.37
N ASP A 31 0.74 -20.18 -2.32
CA ASP A 31 0.45 -20.53 -0.92
C ASP A 31 -0.12 -19.37 -0.08
N ALA A 32 -0.32 -18.17 -0.65
CA ALA A 32 -0.57 -16.95 0.13
C ALA A 32 -1.89 -16.21 -0.20
N GLU A 33 -2.91 -16.90 -0.67
CA GLU A 33 -4.28 -16.33 -0.75
C GLU A 33 -4.99 -16.27 0.61
N ILE A 34 -4.37 -16.75 1.66
CA ILE A 34 -4.87 -16.52 3.01
C ILE A 34 -4.54 -15.07 3.36
N ILE A 35 -5.54 -14.19 3.22
CA ILE A 35 -5.49 -12.86 3.83
C ILE A 35 -5.33 -13.10 5.33
N SER A 36 -4.10 -13.07 5.79
CA SER A 36 -3.80 -13.18 7.21
C SER A 36 -4.55 -12.04 7.92
N ARG A 37 -5.23 -12.35 9.02
CA ARG A 37 -5.72 -11.31 9.93
C ARG A 37 -4.58 -10.33 10.16
N HIS A 38 -4.84 -9.04 9.96
CA HIS A 38 -3.86 -7.96 10.05
C HIS A 38 -2.87 -7.83 8.86
N GLY A 39 -3.28 -8.22 7.65
CA GLY A 39 -2.52 -7.96 6.43
C GLY A 39 -2.39 -6.47 6.10
N LEU A 40 -1.61 -6.19 5.06
CA LEU A 40 -1.45 -4.86 4.47
C LEU A 40 -2.21 -4.80 3.14
N MET A 41 -2.84 -3.67 2.85
CA MET A 41 -3.43 -3.37 1.56
C MET A 41 -2.53 -2.37 0.83
N LEU A 42 -2.00 -2.72 -0.33
CA LEU A 42 -1.21 -1.83 -1.18
C LEU A 42 -2.06 -1.40 -2.37
N ILE A 43 -2.34 -0.12 -2.46
CA ILE A 43 -3.16 0.47 -3.51
C ILE A 43 -2.23 1.16 -4.51
N ILE A 44 -2.29 0.73 -5.76
CA ILE A 44 -1.69 1.42 -6.89
C ILE A 44 -2.74 2.37 -7.41
N CYS A 45 -2.45 3.68 -7.32
CA CYS A 45 -3.41 4.71 -7.64
C CYS A 45 -3.87 4.65 -9.10
N LYS A 46 -5.05 5.22 -9.37
CA LYS A 46 -5.64 5.25 -10.70
C LYS A 46 -4.72 5.97 -11.68
N ASP A 47 -4.68 5.50 -12.92
CA ASP A 47 -3.83 6.01 -14.01
C ASP A 47 -2.32 5.90 -13.76
N GLU A 48 -1.92 5.13 -12.75
CA GLU A 48 -0.50 4.84 -12.48
C GLU A 48 0.02 3.76 -13.42
N GLN A 49 0.93 4.13 -14.30
CA GLN A 49 1.59 3.19 -15.23
C GLN A 49 2.85 2.56 -14.63
N HIS A 50 3.37 3.11 -13.54
CA HIS A 50 4.61 2.68 -12.91
C HIS A 50 4.35 1.60 -11.85
N THR A 51 4.04 0.39 -12.29
CA THR A 51 3.70 -0.74 -11.39
C THR A 51 4.93 -1.46 -10.81
N LEU A 52 6.14 -1.20 -11.34
CA LEU A 52 7.37 -1.85 -10.90
C LEU A 52 7.70 -1.52 -9.43
N GLY A 53 7.65 -0.24 -9.05
CA GLY A 53 7.91 0.19 -7.67
C GLY A 53 6.99 -0.47 -6.65
N PRO A 54 5.67 -0.39 -6.82
CA PRO A 54 4.70 -1.11 -5.98
C PRO A 54 4.92 -2.61 -5.92
N SER A 55 5.27 -3.26 -7.03
CA SER A 55 5.55 -4.70 -7.05
C SER A 55 6.79 -5.07 -6.22
N ILE A 56 7.85 -4.26 -6.31
CA ILE A 56 9.05 -4.41 -5.48
C ILE A 56 8.71 -4.19 -4.00
N LEU A 57 7.94 -3.15 -3.68
CA LEU A 57 7.50 -2.88 -2.31
C LEU A 57 6.72 -4.06 -1.73
N ALA A 58 5.78 -4.61 -2.48
CA ALA A 58 5.00 -5.78 -2.05
C ALA A 58 5.89 -7.00 -1.79
N ASP A 59 6.85 -7.31 -2.68
CA ASP A 59 7.80 -8.42 -2.48
C ASP A 59 8.66 -8.18 -1.23
N GLN A 60 9.17 -6.97 -1.03
CA GLN A 60 9.97 -6.64 0.15
C GLN A 60 9.19 -6.74 1.46
N LEU A 61 7.92 -6.32 1.49
CA LEU A 61 7.03 -6.47 2.65
C LEU A 61 6.74 -7.95 2.93
N ARG A 62 6.48 -8.75 1.89
CA ARG A 62 6.25 -10.20 2.02
C ARG A 62 7.47 -10.94 2.55
N ARG A 63 8.68 -10.58 2.10
CA ARG A 63 9.96 -11.13 2.62
C ARG A 63 10.15 -10.84 4.11
N ARG A 64 9.53 -9.79 4.63
CA ARG A 64 9.51 -9.44 6.06
C ARG A 64 8.32 -10.01 6.82
N GLY A 65 7.65 -11.00 6.22
CA GLY A 65 6.55 -11.74 6.87
C GLY A 65 5.20 -11.02 6.86
N GLN A 66 5.05 -9.94 6.07
CA GLN A 66 3.77 -9.26 5.95
C GLN A 66 2.91 -9.89 4.84
N SER A 67 1.63 -10.15 5.14
CA SER A 67 0.64 -10.47 4.11
C SER A 67 0.26 -9.20 3.36
N VAL A 68 0.35 -9.18 2.03
CA VAL A 68 0.09 -7.98 1.23
C VAL A 68 -0.90 -8.28 0.12
N LYS A 69 -2.06 -7.61 0.15
CA LYS A 69 -3.03 -7.57 -0.95
C LYS A 69 -2.76 -6.34 -1.80
N ILE A 70 -2.54 -6.54 -3.11
CA ILE A 70 -2.35 -5.45 -4.07
C ILE A 70 -3.68 -5.18 -4.76
N LEU A 71 -4.05 -3.91 -4.85
CA LEU A 71 -5.21 -3.42 -5.59
C LEU A 71 -4.77 -2.38 -6.61
N HIS A 72 -5.38 -2.45 -7.80
CA HIS A 72 -5.12 -1.52 -8.89
C HIS A 72 -6.38 -0.70 -9.17
N SER A 73 -6.24 0.61 -9.21
CA SER A 73 -7.31 1.54 -9.64
C SER A 73 -8.67 1.30 -8.97
N THR A 74 -8.64 0.88 -7.72
CA THR A 74 -9.82 0.50 -6.93
C THR A 74 -10.56 1.76 -6.48
N ASP A 75 -11.89 1.75 -6.53
CA ASP A 75 -12.70 2.86 -6.05
C ASP A 75 -12.66 2.98 -4.52
N SER A 76 -12.84 4.21 -4.01
CA SER A 76 -12.79 4.49 -2.57
C SER A 76 -13.80 3.67 -1.77
N GLU A 77 -14.97 3.41 -2.31
CA GLU A 77 -16.02 2.60 -1.68
C GLU A 77 -15.59 1.13 -1.54
N GLU A 78 -14.97 0.56 -2.58
CA GLU A 78 -14.45 -0.80 -2.53
C GLU A 78 -13.32 -0.94 -1.49
N ILE A 79 -12.45 0.07 -1.37
CA ILE A 79 -11.42 0.10 -0.34
C ILE A 79 -12.04 0.04 1.06
N VAL A 80 -13.07 0.85 1.29
CA VAL A 80 -13.80 0.90 2.56
C VAL A 80 -14.46 -0.44 2.87
N ASN A 81 -15.15 -1.05 1.89
CA ASN A 81 -15.78 -2.35 2.04
C ASN A 81 -14.76 -3.44 2.40
N LEU A 82 -13.62 -3.46 1.71
CA LEU A 82 -12.53 -4.38 2.04
C LEU A 82 -11.94 -4.16 3.44
N CYS A 83 -11.85 -2.89 3.90
CA CYS A 83 -11.42 -2.59 5.25
C CYS A 83 -12.42 -3.03 6.31
N ASN A 84 -13.74 -3.04 5.99
CA ASN A 84 -14.79 -3.52 6.88
C ASN A 84 -14.84 -5.06 6.93
N ASP A 85 -14.64 -5.71 5.81
CA ASP A 85 -14.71 -7.17 5.70
C ASP A 85 -13.45 -7.86 6.23
N HIS A 86 -12.32 -7.15 6.22
CA HIS A 86 -11.01 -7.68 6.61
C HIS A 86 -10.29 -6.74 7.57
N ASP A 87 -9.70 -7.28 8.63
CA ASP A 87 -8.94 -6.51 9.63
C ASP A 87 -7.52 -6.18 9.11
N PHE A 88 -7.42 -5.26 8.15
CA PHE A 88 -6.13 -4.76 7.68
C PHE A 88 -5.44 -3.92 8.75
N SER A 89 -4.13 -4.12 8.92
CA SER A 89 -3.30 -3.29 9.80
C SER A 89 -2.99 -1.94 9.17
N ALA A 90 -2.79 -1.91 7.85
CA ALA A 90 -2.50 -0.69 7.12
C ALA A 90 -2.98 -0.73 5.67
N VAL A 91 -3.26 0.47 5.14
CA VAL A 91 -3.47 0.78 3.72
C VAL A 91 -2.32 1.66 3.26
N LEU A 92 -1.62 1.22 2.23
CA LEU A 92 -0.49 1.92 1.62
C LEU A 92 -0.90 2.42 0.24
N PHE A 93 -0.86 3.72 0.00
CA PHE A 93 -1.07 4.32 -1.31
C PHE A 93 0.27 4.52 -2.00
N SER A 94 0.47 3.90 -3.16
CA SER A 94 1.64 4.11 -4.02
C SER A 94 1.26 5.00 -5.19
N CYS A 95 1.84 6.20 -5.22
CA CYS A 95 1.46 7.27 -6.16
C CYS A 95 2.69 7.90 -6.79
N ALA A 96 2.65 8.14 -8.10
CA ALA A 96 3.76 8.75 -8.83
C ALA A 96 3.47 10.18 -9.29
N GLY A 97 2.24 10.68 -9.22
CA GLY A 97 1.91 12.00 -9.74
C GLY A 97 0.74 12.70 -9.07
N HIS A 98 0.61 14.01 -9.35
CA HIS A 98 -0.43 14.89 -8.79
C HIS A 98 -1.86 14.49 -9.18
N HIS A 99 -2.04 13.80 -10.32
CA HIS A 99 -3.35 13.34 -10.81
C HIS A 99 -4.07 12.40 -9.83
N SER A 100 -3.34 11.80 -8.89
CA SER A 100 -3.91 10.89 -7.89
C SER A 100 -4.34 11.59 -6.60
N LEU A 101 -4.09 12.90 -6.41
CA LEU A 101 -4.31 13.59 -5.14
C LEU A 101 -5.79 13.57 -4.71
N ASP A 102 -6.71 13.91 -5.59
CA ASP A 102 -8.15 13.93 -5.27
C ASP A 102 -8.66 12.54 -4.92
N TYR A 103 -8.18 11.53 -5.63
CA TYR A 103 -8.51 10.13 -5.36
C TYR A 103 -7.99 9.69 -3.98
N ILE A 104 -6.74 10.04 -3.65
CA ILE A 104 -6.14 9.70 -2.35
C ILE A 104 -6.89 10.40 -1.23
N ASP A 105 -7.14 11.71 -1.36
CA ASP A 105 -7.83 12.50 -0.34
C ASP A 105 -9.23 11.94 -0.05
N LYS A 106 -10.00 11.65 -1.11
CA LYS A 106 -11.31 11.02 -0.99
C LYS A 106 -11.23 9.66 -0.29
N SER A 107 -10.30 8.80 -0.71
CA SER A 107 -10.14 7.45 -0.13
C SER A 107 -9.72 7.52 1.35
N VAL A 108 -8.79 8.41 1.67
CA VAL A 108 -8.30 8.62 3.05
C VAL A 108 -9.43 9.13 3.96
N LYS A 109 -10.25 10.09 3.50
CA LYS A 109 -11.41 10.58 4.24
C LYS A 109 -12.40 9.46 4.52
N SER A 110 -12.77 8.69 3.50
CA SER A 110 -13.71 7.57 3.64
C SER A 110 -13.18 6.48 4.60
N ILE A 111 -11.90 6.16 4.59
CA ILE A 111 -11.30 5.22 5.55
C ILE A 111 -11.32 5.80 6.96
N LYS A 112 -11.06 7.09 7.12
CA LYS A 112 -11.03 7.75 8.46
C LYS A 112 -12.40 7.82 9.12
N GLU A 113 -13.46 7.91 8.34
CA GLU A 113 -14.86 7.90 8.84
C GLU A 113 -15.21 6.59 9.56
N GLN A 114 -14.45 5.52 9.36
CA GLN A 114 -14.61 4.25 10.09
C GLN A 114 -14.21 4.31 11.58
N GLY A 115 -13.66 5.43 12.05
CA GLY A 115 -13.30 5.66 13.45
C GLY A 115 -11.98 5.00 13.88
N ASN A 116 -11.87 4.66 15.16
CA ASN A 116 -10.59 4.25 15.77
C ASN A 116 -10.09 2.86 15.37
N GLN A 117 -10.93 2.02 14.78
CA GLN A 117 -10.54 0.68 14.34
C GLN A 117 -10.00 0.64 12.91
N ARG A 118 -10.00 1.77 12.20
CA ARG A 118 -9.48 1.88 10.84
C ARG A 118 -8.02 1.42 10.72
N PRO A 119 -7.57 0.96 9.55
CA PRO A 119 -6.14 0.68 9.30
C PRO A 119 -5.28 1.96 9.40
N LEU A 120 -3.98 1.81 9.62
CA LEU A 120 -3.03 2.91 9.43
C LEU A 120 -2.98 3.29 7.94
N ILE A 121 -2.80 4.57 7.65
CA ILE A 121 -2.75 5.08 6.28
C ILE A 121 -1.34 5.60 6.01
N PHE A 122 -0.70 5.03 4.99
CA PHE A 122 0.59 5.44 4.50
C PHE A 122 0.47 5.96 3.07
N ILE A 123 1.18 7.04 2.76
CA ILE A 123 1.31 7.54 1.39
C ILE A 123 2.79 7.53 1.05
N GLY A 124 3.12 6.92 -0.09
CA GLY A 124 4.48 6.79 -0.61
C GLY A 124 4.52 6.86 -2.13
N GLY A 125 5.73 6.71 -2.66
CA GLY A 125 6.02 6.83 -4.08
C GLY A 125 6.61 8.20 -4.43
N LYS A 126 6.76 8.44 -5.73
CA LYS A 126 7.38 9.65 -6.26
C LYS A 126 6.63 10.95 -5.91
N ILE A 127 5.34 10.83 -5.55
CA ILE A 127 4.52 11.95 -5.11
C ILE A 127 5.15 12.72 -3.94
N LEU A 128 5.93 12.07 -3.09
CA LEU A 128 6.59 12.70 -1.95
C LEU A 128 7.65 13.72 -2.36
N ASP A 129 8.28 13.51 -3.54
CA ASP A 129 9.28 14.42 -4.10
C ASP A 129 8.61 15.54 -4.92
N LEU A 130 7.46 15.24 -5.53
CA LEU A 130 6.76 16.15 -6.44
C LEU A 130 5.81 17.12 -5.73
N GLU A 131 5.32 16.74 -4.54
CA GLU A 131 4.32 17.51 -3.80
C GLU A 131 4.80 17.75 -2.36
N PRO A 132 5.62 18.79 -2.11
CA PRO A 132 6.11 19.13 -0.77
C PRO A 132 4.98 19.42 0.23
N GLU A 133 3.86 19.96 -0.26
CA GLU A 133 2.68 20.33 0.54
C GLU A 133 1.66 19.17 0.68
N LEU A 134 2.04 17.95 0.33
CA LEU A 134 1.15 16.78 0.39
C LEU A 134 0.49 16.62 1.76
N LYS A 135 1.24 16.88 2.84
CA LYS A 135 0.74 16.76 4.22
C LYS A 135 -0.36 17.74 4.57
N GLU A 136 -0.42 18.87 3.86
CA GLU A 136 -1.46 19.89 4.04
C GLU A 136 -2.72 19.54 3.26
N LYS A 137 -2.54 18.83 2.12
CA LYS A 137 -3.63 18.46 1.22
C LYS A 137 -4.34 17.17 1.62
N VAL A 138 -3.59 16.19 2.09
CA VAL A 138 -4.11 14.86 2.46
C VAL A 138 -3.58 14.48 3.83
N THR A 139 -4.44 14.09 4.75
CA THR A 139 -4.03 13.71 6.11
C THR A 139 -3.86 12.20 6.23
N ALA A 140 -2.62 11.71 6.28
CA ALA A 140 -2.28 10.29 6.51
C ALA A 140 -1.58 10.09 7.87
N ASP A 141 -1.37 8.83 8.28
CA ASP A 141 -0.65 8.50 9.52
C ASP A 141 0.88 8.56 9.30
N ALA A 142 1.33 8.42 8.05
CA ALA A 142 2.73 8.69 7.65
C ALA A 142 2.86 8.88 6.12
N TYR A 143 3.92 9.59 5.75
CA TYR A 143 4.34 9.87 4.38
C TYR A 143 5.77 9.36 4.25
N THR A 144 5.97 8.23 3.56
CA THR A 144 7.27 7.58 3.58
C THR A 144 7.47 6.59 2.44
N ASN A 145 8.71 6.49 1.98
CA ASN A 145 9.20 5.41 1.13
C ASN A 145 10.05 4.40 1.94
N ASP A 146 10.16 4.61 3.26
CA ASP A 146 10.91 3.73 4.16
C ASP A 146 10.04 2.58 4.64
N ILE A 147 10.39 1.35 4.21
CA ILE A 147 9.71 0.11 4.56
C ILE A 147 9.83 -0.20 6.05
N GLU A 148 10.98 0.09 6.67
CA GLU A 148 11.20 -0.21 8.08
C GLU A 148 10.29 0.64 8.97
N LEU A 149 10.06 1.90 8.58
CA LEU A 149 9.08 2.76 9.25
C LEU A 149 7.65 2.21 9.14
N VAL A 150 7.28 1.69 7.96
CA VAL A 150 5.95 1.06 7.77
C VAL A 150 5.81 -0.14 8.72
N ILE A 151 6.79 -1.04 8.72
CA ILE A 151 6.76 -2.28 9.52
C ILE A 151 6.70 -1.94 11.01
N SER A 152 7.57 -1.06 11.49
CA SER A 152 7.62 -0.69 12.92
C SER A 152 6.28 -0.12 13.41
N LYS A 153 5.65 0.77 12.64
CA LYS A 153 4.33 1.32 13.00
C LYS A 153 3.22 0.26 13.00
N VAL A 154 3.25 -0.65 12.03
CA VAL A 154 2.28 -1.75 11.92
C VAL A 154 2.42 -2.72 13.11
N GLU A 155 3.64 -3.08 13.46
CA GLU A 155 3.92 -3.99 14.59
C GLU A 155 3.53 -3.36 15.93
N HIS A 156 3.85 -2.10 16.15
CA HIS A 156 3.44 -1.37 17.35
C HIS A 156 1.92 -1.39 17.51
N ARG A 157 1.18 -1.12 16.42
CA ARG A 157 -0.29 -1.14 16.44
C ARG A 157 -0.86 -2.54 16.71
N LYS A 158 -0.23 -3.61 16.19
CA LYS A 158 -0.63 -5.00 16.48
C LYS A 158 -0.49 -5.30 17.98
N SER A 159 0.60 -4.87 18.59
CA SER A 159 0.87 -5.03 20.03
C SER A 159 -0.18 -4.31 20.87
N ASP A 160 -0.54 -3.08 20.53
CA ASP A 160 -1.56 -2.29 21.24
C ASP A 160 -2.94 -2.94 21.17
N LYS A 161 -3.37 -3.38 19.97
CA LYS A 161 -4.65 -4.08 19.79
C LYS A 161 -4.71 -5.38 20.60
N THR A 162 -3.60 -6.11 20.72
CA THR A 162 -3.53 -7.35 21.49
C THR A 162 -3.63 -7.07 22.99
N SER A 163 -2.95 -6.05 23.47
CA SER A 163 -2.97 -5.63 24.88
C SER A 163 -4.38 -5.20 25.32
N ILE A 164 -5.08 -4.43 24.50
CA ILE A 164 -6.48 -4.00 24.76
C ILE A 164 -7.42 -5.22 24.81
N LYS A 165 -7.28 -6.18 23.89
CA LYS A 165 -8.11 -7.40 23.89
C LYS A 165 -7.89 -8.26 25.13
N LEU A 166 -6.67 -8.36 25.63
CA LEU A 166 -6.33 -9.09 26.85
C LEU A 166 -6.90 -8.39 28.10
N ALA A 167 -6.77 -7.07 28.20
CA ALA A 167 -7.32 -6.30 29.29
C ALA A 167 -8.87 -6.43 29.37
N ASN A 168 -9.56 -6.37 28.24
CA ASN A 168 -11.03 -6.51 28.18
C ASN A 168 -11.52 -7.95 28.48
N ARG A 169 -10.66 -8.98 28.32
CA ARG A 169 -10.96 -10.35 28.73
C ARG A 169 -10.76 -10.59 30.21
N ALA A 170 -9.81 -9.92 30.84
CA ALA A 170 -9.54 -10.03 32.27
C ALA A 170 -10.55 -9.30 33.16
N SER A 171 -11.36 -8.40 32.57
CA SER A 171 -12.39 -7.59 33.25
C SER A 171 -13.79 -8.19 33.14
N ARG A 172 -13.93 -9.41 32.61
CA ARG A 172 -15.18 -10.19 32.54
C ARG A 172 -15.08 -11.46 33.38
#